data_31f19fe07870f7a96f8c9d03af4a149d
#
_entry.id   31f19fe07870f7a96f8c9d03af4a149d
#
_cell.length_a   1.000
_cell.length_b   1.000
_cell.length_c   1.000
_cell.angle_alpha   90.00
_cell.angle_beta   90.00
_cell.angle_gamma   90.00
#
_symmetry.space_group_name_H-M   'P 1'
#
loop_
_entity.id
_entity.type
_entity.pdbx_description
1 polymer ?
#
loop_
_entity_poly.entity_id
_entity_poly.type
_entity_poly.pdbx_seq_one_letter_code
_entity_poly.pdbx_strand_id
1 'polypeptide(L)'
;MDISELYQIYQAHPVITTDSRDCPKGSIFLALKGASFDGNKFADMALEKGCAYVIVDEKEYAKEGDERYILVEDCLTTFKELAREHRRHFDIPVVGITGTNGKTTTKELVSAVLGEKFNVMFTQGNFNNDVGVPKTLFRLSPENEIAVVEMGASHPGDIRKLVEYVEPTCGMITNVGRAHLQGFGSFEGVKKTKGELYDYLAANDALVFINADNEHLIQMAEQRNINRLITYGKDENCDVWGEVISCAPFLKFRWRSESFDWHEVQTHLIGSYNIDNMLAAITIGLHFDVKPQQIDHALENYIPSNNRSQLEETAHNKLVVDAYNANPSSMAAAIENFHVMDVPHKMAILGQMGELGEVSHEEHQKVVDQLQAAGLENVWLVGDEFKDIPCSYRKFQNVEEVKEALKANQPHDHYILIKGSNSVKLFQLPELL
;
A
#
# COMPACT_ATOMS: atom_id res chain seq x y z
N MET A 1 -26.19 23.53 4.62
CA MET A 1 -25.62 23.44 3.26
C MET A 1 -25.55 21.97 2.90
N ASP A 2 -26.13 21.59 1.78
CA ASP A 2 -26.01 20.21 1.30
C ASP A 2 -24.68 20.00 0.55
N ILE A 3 -24.37 18.74 0.20
CA ILE A 3 -23.09 18.41 -0.42
C ILE A 3 -22.96 18.96 -1.84
N SER A 4 -24.06 19.10 -2.57
CA SER A 4 -24.08 19.65 -3.93
C SER A 4 -23.79 21.16 -3.92
N GLU A 5 -24.34 21.90 -2.94
CA GLU A 5 -24.02 23.32 -2.73
C GLU A 5 -22.55 23.51 -2.35
N LEU A 6 -22.04 22.65 -1.45
CA LEU A 6 -20.63 22.68 -1.05
C LEU A 6 -19.69 22.33 -2.23
N TYR A 7 -20.11 21.43 -3.10
CA TYR A 7 -19.36 21.09 -4.29
C TYR A 7 -19.26 22.25 -5.30
N GLN A 8 -20.28 23.09 -5.43
CA GLN A 8 -20.20 24.32 -6.24
C GLN A 8 -19.14 25.29 -5.70
N ILE A 9 -19.05 25.41 -4.38
CA ILE A 9 -17.97 26.20 -3.74
C ILE A 9 -16.61 25.57 -4.05
N TYR A 10 -16.49 24.25 -3.95
CA TYR A 10 -15.26 23.54 -4.30
C TYR A 10 -14.88 23.75 -5.77
N GLN A 11 -15.81 23.72 -6.71
CA GLN A 11 -15.53 23.97 -8.13
C GLN A 11 -14.96 25.36 -8.39
N ALA A 12 -15.40 26.36 -7.61
CA ALA A 12 -14.85 27.72 -7.67
C ALA A 12 -13.48 27.85 -6.96
N HIS A 13 -13.21 26.95 -5.99
CA HIS A 13 -12.02 26.91 -5.14
C HIS A 13 -11.45 25.48 -5.08
N PRO A 14 -10.86 24.95 -6.16
CA PRO A 14 -10.62 23.51 -6.33
C PRO A 14 -9.37 22.99 -5.55
N VAL A 15 -9.07 23.62 -4.43
CA VAL A 15 -7.98 23.20 -3.53
C VAL A 15 -8.53 23.07 -2.11
N ILE A 16 -8.48 21.87 -1.55
CA ILE A 16 -8.79 21.64 -0.14
C ILE A 16 -7.50 21.36 0.62
N THR A 17 -7.29 22.07 1.70
CA THR A 17 -6.22 21.78 2.66
C THR A 17 -6.78 21.36 4.01
N THR A 18 -6.14 20.39 4.63
CA THR A 18 -6.41 19.96 6.02
C THR A 18 -5.24 20.32 6.95
N ASP A 19 -4.21 20.99 6.42
CA ASP A 19 -3.03 21.43 7.16
C ASP A 19 -3.04 22.95 7.31
N SER A 20 -3.27 23.43 8.52
CA SER A 20 -3.29 24.87 8.84
C SER A 20 -1.94 25.58 8.65
N ARG A 21 -0.86 24.83 8.46
CA ARG A 21 0.48 25.37 8.16
C ARG A 21 0.63 25.69 6.69
N ASP A 22 -0.06 24.94 5.83
CA ASP A 22 -0.07 25.10 4.38
C ASP A 22 -1.50 25.46 3.91
N CYS A 23 -1.75 26.75 3.75
CA CYS A 23 -3.02 27.33 3.34
C CYS A 23 -2.86 28.09 2.02
N PRO A 24 -2.93 27.41 0.87
CA PRO A 24 -2.83 28.06 -0.43
C PRO A 24 -3.90 29.16 -0.57
N LYS A 25 -3.53 30.27 -1.19
CA LYS A 25 -4.46 31.39 -1.41
C LYS A 25 -5.67 30.94 -2.23
N GLY A 26 -6.86 31.22 -1.71
CA GLY A 26 -8.12 30.87 -2.35
C GLY A 26 -8.56 29.43 -2.10
N SER A 27 -7.84 28.64 -1.30
CA SER A 27 -8.22 27.27 -0.95
C SER A 27 -9.37 27.21 0.07
N ILE A 28 -9.91 26.01 0.27
CA ILE A 28 -10.84 25.69 1.34
C ILE A 28 -10.06 24.97 2.44
N PHE A 29 -10.05 25.50 3.64
CA PHE A 29 -9.52 24.81 4.80
C PHE A 29 -10.60 23.93 5.43
N LEU A 30 -10.31 22.65 5.63
CA LEU A 30 -11.23 21.71 6.27
C LEU A 30 -10.64 21.24 7.61
N ALA A 31 -11.35 21.55 8.69
CA ALA A 31 -10.89 21.41 10.06
C ALA A 31 -11.03 19.98 10.59
N LEU A 32 -10.10 19.09 10.22
CA LEU A 32 -10.08 17.73 10.76
C LEU A 32 -9.67 17.71 12.23
N LYS A 33 -10.21 16.77 12.98
CA LYS A 33 -9.79 16.42 14.35
C LYS A 33 -8.89 15.19 14.33
N GLY A 34 -7.85 15.20 15.12
CA GLY A 34 -6.98 14.05 15.38
C GLY A 34 -6.93 13.75 16.88
N ALA A 35 -6.24 12.68 17.25
CA ALA A 35 -6.12 12.27 18.67
C ALA A 35 -5.48 13.36 19.56
N SER A 36 -4.63 14.21 19.01
CA SER A 36 -3.85 15.23 19.75
C SER A 36 -4.06 16.66 19.25
N PHE A 37 -4.92 16.88 18.26
CA PHE A 37 -5.18 18.22 17.71
C PHE A 37 -6.64 18.38 17.28
N ASP A 38 -7.10 19.63 17.25
CA ASP A 38 -8.40 20.02 16.78
C ASP A 38 -8.24 21.14 15.74
N GLY A 39 -8.59 20.81 14.50
CA GLY A 39 -8.49 21.70 13.34
C GLY A 39 -9.37 22.93 13.44
N ASN A 40 -10.52 22.86 14.14
CA ASN A 40 -11.45 23.97 14.29
C ASN A 40 -10.76 25.22 14.86
N LYS A 41 -9.82 25.05 15.80
CA LYS A 41 -9.04 26.13 16.44
C LYS A 41 -8.22 26.96 15.47
N PHE A 42 -8.00 26.46 14.26
CA PHE A 42 -7.18 27.11 13.24
C PHE A 42 -7.99 27.79 12.13
N ALA A 43 -9.32 27.81 12.23
CA ALA A 43 -10.20 28.36 11.20
C ALA A 43 -9.89 29.84 10.89
N ASP A 44 -9.79 30.70 11.91
CA ASP A 44 -9.44 32.12 11.74
C ASP A 44 -8.08 32.30 11.08
N MET A 45 -7.09 31.56 11.56
CA MET A 45 -5.73 31.62 11.01
C MET A 45 -5.68 31.16 9.55
N ALA A 46 -6.48 30.17 9.16
CA ALA A 46 -6.53 29.70 7.77
C ALA A 46 -7.08 30.80 6.84
N LEU A 47 -8.13 31.52 7.25
CA LEU A 47 -8.63 32.68 6.50
C LEU A 47 -7.61 33.82 6.44
N GLU A 48 -6.91 34.12 7.54
CA GLU A 48 -5.84 35.13 7.58
C GLU A 48 -4.69 34.78 6.64
N LYS A 49 -4.37 33.49 6.46
CA LYS A 49 -3.37 33.02 5.52
C LYS A 49 -3.83 33.01 4.07
N GLY A 50 -5.12 33.22 3.81
CA GLY A 50 -5.65 33.39 2.46
C GLY A 50 -6.56 32.30 1.96
N CYS A 51 -6.99 31.35 2.81
CA CYS A 51 -8.10 30.47 2.45
C CYS A 51 -9.35 31.29 2.13
N ALA A 52 -10.12 30.86 1.12
CA ALA A 52 -11.39 31.52 0.76
C ALA A 52 -12.52 31.13 1.73
N TYR A 53 -12.52 29.86 2.14
CA TYR A 53 -13.52 29.29 3.04
C TYR A 53 -12.87 28.41 4.09
N VAL A 54 -13.56 28.22 5.21
CA VAL A 54 -13.23 27.23 6.24
C VAL A 54 -14.45 26.39 6.55
N ILE A 55 -14.26 25.08 6.63
CA ILE A 55 -15.28 24.11 7.01
C ILE A 55 -14.97 23.68 8.43
N VAL A 56 -15.90 23.87 9.35
CA VAL A 56 -15.79 23.56 10.77
C VAL A 56 -16.99 22.75 11.25
N ASP A 57 -16.80 21.92 12.28
CA ASP A 57 -17.88 21.11 12.87
C ASP A 57 -18.21 21.47 14.33
N GLU A 58 -17.60 22.54 14.84
CA GLU A 58 -17.93 23.09 16.15
C GLU A 58 -18.47 24.51 16.02
N LYS A 59 -19.68 24.73 16.53
CA LYS A 59 -20.41 25.99 16.39
C LYS A 59 -19.64 27.19 16.97
N GLU A 60 -18.83 26.97 18.00
CA GLU A 60 -18.06 28.03 18.65
C GLU A 60 -16.98 28.67 17.76
N TYR A 61 -16.51 27.89 16.73
CA TYR A 61 -15.53 28.37 15.76
C TYR A 61 -16.16 28.89 14.45
N ALA A 62 -17.47 28.79 14.31
CA ALA A 62 -18.20 29.41 13.20
C ALA A 62 -18.59 30.83 13.57
N LYS A 63 -18.29 31.82 12.70
CA LYS A 63 -18.68 33.21 12.93
C LYS A 63 -20.03 33.50 12.29
N GLU A 64 -21.02 33.83 13.11
CA GLU A 64 -22.34 34.20 12.64
C GLU A 64 -22.28 35.44 11.73
N GLY A 65 -22.89 35.33 10.54
CA GLY A 65 -22.90 36.40 9.54
C GLY A 65 -21.66 36.50 8.65
N ASP A 66 -20.68 35.62 8.81
CA ASP A 66 -19.55 35.47 7.86
C ASP A 66 -19.69 34.23 7.03
N GLU A 67 -20.10 34.39 5.76
CA GLU A 67 -20.37 33.30 4.82
C GLU A 67 -19.13 32.44 4.48
N ARG A 68 -17.95 32.88 4.87
CA ARG A 68 -16.71 32.10 4.68
C ARG A 68 -16.59 30.94 5.65
N TYR A 69 -17.36 30.94 6.75
CA TYR A 69 -17.43 29.85 7.72
C TYR A 69 -18.60 28.92 7.37
N ILE A 70 -18.27 27.70 6.99
CA ILE A 70 -19.23 26.66 6.67
C ILE A 70 -19.29 25.69 7.84
N LEU A 71 -20.38 25.74 8.59
CA LEU A 71 -20.63 24.81 9.69
C LEU A 71 -21.26 23.53 9.15
N VAL A 72 -20.65 22.40 9.46
CA VAL A 72 -21.10 21.05 9.11
C VAL A 72 -21.30 20.21 10.38
N GLU A 73 -21.92 19.05 10.24
CA GLU A 73 -22.13 18.13 11.36
C GLU A 73 -20.83 17.43 11.77
N ASP A 74 -20.05 16.95 10.78
CA ASP A 74 -18.74 16.29 10.97
C ASP A 74 -17.84 16.59 9.77
N CYS A 75 -16.66 17.15 10.03
CA CYS A 75 -15.72 17.55 8.98
C CYS A 75 -15.17 16.35 8.19
N LEU A 76 -14.90 15.22 8.85
CA LEU A 76 -14.35 14.05 8.16
C LEU A 76 -15.40 13.41 7.24
N THR A 77 -16.62 13.28 7.68
CA THR A 77 -17.74 12.80 6.86
C THR A 77 -17.95 13.72 5.66
N THR A 78 -18.01 15.03 5.89
CA THR A 78 -18.15 16.04 4.83
C THR A 78 -17.01 15.94 3.80
N PHE A 79 -15.77 15.74 4.26
CA PHE A 79 -14.62 15.56 3.38
C PHE A 79 -14.76 14.35 2.46
N LYS A 80 -15.22 13.22 3.00
CA LYS A 80 -15.45 11.99 2.27
C LYS A 80 -16.59 12.14 1.27
N GLU A 81 -17.72 12.70 1.69
CA GLU A 81 -18.88 12.92 0.82
C GLU A 81 -18.58 13.90 -0.31
N LEU A 82 -17.82 14.95 -0.03
CA LEU A 82 -17.38 15.90 -1.06
C LEU A 82 -16.42 15.24 -2.06
N ALA A 83 -15.53 14.38 -1.59
CA ALA A 83 -14.63 13.60 -2.46
C ALA A 83 -15.40 12.59 -3.32
N ARG A 84 -16.46 11.96 -2.76
CA ARG A 84 -17.37 11.09 -3.52
C ARG A 84 -18.14 11.87 -4.58
N GLU A 85 -18.65 13.05 -4.22
CA GLU A 85 -19.33 13.92 -5.19
C GLU A 85 -18.39 14.30 -6.32
N HIS A 86 -17.15 14.68 -5.99
CA HIS A 86 -16.11 14.97 -7.00
C HIS A 86 -15.84 13.75 -7.89
N ARG A 87 -15.67 12.54 -7.31
CA ARG A 87 -15.45 11.29 -8.05
C ARG A 87 -16.55 11.04 -9.08
N ARG A 88 -17.80 11.33 -8.76
CA ARG A 88 -18.98 11.08 -9.61
C ARG A 88 -19.06 11.96 -10.84
N HIS A 89 -18.29 13.06 -10.88
CA HIS A 89 -18.21 13.92 -12.06
C HIS A 89 -17.29 13.36 -13.16
N PHE A 90 -16.61 12.21 -12.91
CA PHE A 90 -15.73 11.58 -13.87
C PHE A 90 -16.26 10.18 -14.22
N ASP A 91 -16.69 10.01 -15.47
CA ASP A 91 -17.14 8.70 -15.99
C ASP A 91 -15.93 7.94 -16.55
N ILE A 92 -15.02 7.56 -15.68
CA ILE A 92 -13.81 6.81 -16.00
C ILE A 92 -13.76 5.50 -15.20
N PRO A 93 -13.08 4.47 -15.72
CA PRO A 93 -12.80 3.26 -14.96
C PRO A 93 -11.98 3.57 -13.70
N VAL A 94 -12.34 2.91 -12.60
CA VAL A 94 -11.58 2.98 -11.34
C VAL A 94 -11.26 1.58 -10.85
N VAL A 95 -9.97 1.28 -10.82
CA VAL A 95 -9.43 0.01 -10.29
C VAL A 95 -9.23 0.15 -8.79
N GLY A 96 -10.01 -0.57 -8.00
CA GLY A 96 -9.88 -0.63 -6.54
C GLY A 96 -8.92 -1.73 -6.10
N ILE A 97 -7.89 -1.41 -5.32
CA ILE A 97 -6.90 -2.38 -4.84
C ILE A 97 -6.86 -2.40 -3.31
N THR A 98 -7.05 -3.58 -2.72
CA THR A 98 -6.76 -3.83 -1.30
C THR A 98 -6.00 -5.14 -1.13
N GLY A 99 -5.71 -5.52 0.10
CA GLY A 99 -5.00 -6.75 0.46
C GLY A 99 -4.15 -6.58 1.71
N THR A 100 -3.49 -7.64 2.12
CA THR A 100 -2.57 -7.61 3.26
C THR A 100 -1.22 -7.05 2.82
N ASN A 101 -0.55 -7.71 1.90
CA ASN A 101 0.77 -7.35 1.38
C ASN A 101 0.69 -7.01 -0.11
N GLY A 102 1.68 -6.29 -0.63
CA GLY A 102 1.82 -6.01 -2.06
C GLY A 102 0.90 -4.93 -2.64
N LYS A 103 -0.03 -4.35 -1.87
CA LYS A 103 -0.97 -3.31 -2.36
C LYS A 103 -0.29 -2.17 -3.10
N THR A 104 0.67 -1.52 -2.46
CA THR A 104 1.36 -0.36 -3.03
C THR A 104 2.21 -0.76 -4.23
N THR A 105 2.93 -1.88 -4.16
CA THR A 105 3.70 -2.40 -5.30
C THR A 105 2.79 -2.72 -6.47
N THR A 106 1.68 -3.43 -6.25
CA THR A 106 0.70 -3.73 -7.30
C THR A 106 0.09 -2.46 -7.87
N LYS A 107 -0.31 -1.50 -7.02
CA LYS A 107 -0.85 -0.20 -7.45
C LYS A 107 0.14 0.54 -8.36
N GLU A 108 1.41 0.58 -8.01
CA GLU A 108 2.44 1.23 -8.81
C GLU A 108 2.70 0.52 -10.13
N LEU A 109 2.79 -0.83 -10.12
CA LEU A 109 2.95 -1.62 -11.33
C LEU A 109 1.75 -1.48 -12.27
N VAL A 110 0.52 -1.57 -11.75
CA VAL A 110 -0.71 -1.34 -12.52
C VAL A 110 -0.72 0.06 -13.12
N SER A 111 -0.34 1.06 -12.32
CA SER A 111 -0.30 2.45 -12.79
C SER A 111 0.77 2.67 -13.87
N ALA A 112 1.93 2.03 -13.76
CA ALA A 112 2.98 2.08 -14.77
C ALA A 112 2.52 1.42 -16.09
N VAL A 113 1.93 0.24 -16.01
CA VAL A 113 1.40 -0.49 -17.17
C VAL A 113 0.28 0.28 -17.86
N LEU A 114 -0.70 0.77 -17.11
CA LEU A 114 -1.80 1.57 -17.67
C LEU A 114 -1.30 2.90 -18.23
N GLY A 115 -0.24 3.46 -17.63
CA GLY A 115 0.40 4.71 -18.06
C GLY A 115 1.02 4.66 -19.47
N GLU A 116 1.28 3.46 -20.00
CA GLU A 116 1.74 3.29 -21.40
C GLU A 116 0.64 3.64 -22.43
N LYS A 117 -0.61 3.73 -21.98
CA LYS A 117 -1.75 4.00 -22.88
C LYS A 117 -2.62 5.16 -22.41
N PHE A 118 -2.75 5.38 -21.11
CA PHE A 118 -3.71 6.28 -20.50
C PHE A 118 -3.05 7.35 -19.63
N ASN A 119 -3.75 8.47 -19.44
CA ASN A 119 -3.44 9.41 -18.36
C ASN A 119 -4.04 8.88 -17.04
N VAL A 120 -3.20 8.26 -16.22
CA VAL A 120 -3.61 7.54 -15.01
C VAL A 120 -3.56 8.44 -13.79
N MET A 121 -4.69 8.57 -13.06
CA MET A 121 -4.67 9.04 -11.68
C MET A 121 -4.50 7.86 -10.73
N PHE A 122 -3.59 7.95 -9.77
CA PHE A 122 -3.40 6.86 -8.79
C PHE A 122 -3.04 7.37 -7.39
N THR A 123 -3.29 6.54 -6.39
CA THR A 123 -2.94 6.81 -4.99
C THR A 123 -1.44 7.05 -4.85
N GLN A 124 -1.04 8.20 -4.33
CA GLN A 124 0.36 8.52 -4.03
C GLN A 124 0.75 8.06 -2.63
N GLY A 125 2.00 7.59 -2.52
CA GLY A 125 2.52 7.11 -1.24
C GLY A 125 1.60 6.08 -0.58
N ASN A 126 1.23 6.34 0.66
CA ASN A 126 0.35 5.52 1.49
C ASN A 126 -1.01 6.18 1.79
N PHE A 127 -1.51 7.06 0.92
CA PHE A 127 -2.80 7.73 1.10
C PHE A 127 -3.99 6.79 0.84
N ASN A 128 -4.06 5.73 1.62
CA ASN A 128 -4.99 4.61 1.46
C ASN A 128 -6.01 4.46 2.61
N ASN A 129 -6.03 5.43 3.54
CA ASN A 129 -6.92 5.45 4.70
C ASN A 129 -8.06 6.48 4.54
N ASP A 130 -8.85 6.66 5.59
CA ASP A 130 -10.00 7.57 5.69
C ASP A 130 -9.76 9.02 5.27
N VAL A 131 -8.54 9.51 5.40
CA VAL A 131 -8.16 10.87 4.98
C VAL A 131 -7.39 10.84 3.65
N GLY A 132 -6.59 9.81 3.44
CA GLY A 132 -5.75 9.68 2.25
C GLY A 132 -6.54 9.38 0.97
N VAL A 133 -7.57 8.54 1.07
CA VAL A 133 -8.44 8.22 -0.09
C VAL A 133 -9.20 9.45 -0.59
N PRO A 134 -9.88 10.26 0.24
CA PRO A 134 -10.44 11.52 -0.22
C PRO A 134 -9.42 12.45 -0.89
N LYS A 135 -8.22 12.61 -0.31
CA LYS A 135 -7.14 13.40 -0.94
C LYS A 135 -6.74 12.86 -2.31
N THR A 136 -6.75 11.54 -2.47
CA THR A 136 -6.50 10.89 -3.77
C THR A 136 -7.59 11.25 -4.76
N LEU A 137 -8.88 11.14 -4.38
CA LEU A 137 -10.00 11.41 -5.25
C LEU A 137 -10.06 12.87 -5.71
N PHE A 138 -9.72 13.84 -4.85
CA PHE A 138 -9.65 15.26 -5.25
C PHE A 138 -8.55 15.58 -6.28
N ARG A 139 -7.69 14.62 -6.61
CA ARG A 139 -6.71 14.78 -7.69
C ARG A 139 -7.25 14.38 -9.05
N LEU A 140 -8.46 13.82 -9.12
CA LEU A 140 -9.14 13.57 -10.39
C LEU A 140 -9.35 14.88 -11.15
N SER A 141 -9.05 14.86 -12.42
CA SER A 141 -9.16 15.96 -13.35
C SER A 141 -9.72 15.48 -14.70
N PRO A 142 -10.20 16.39 -15.56
CA PRO A 142 -10.74 16.02 -16.87
C PRO A 142 -9.73 15.32 -17.81
N GLU A 143 -8.43 15.45 -17.53
CA GLU A 143 -7.39 14.80 -18.31
C GLU A 143 -7.23 13.31 -17.97
N ASN A 144 -7.72 12.88 -16.80
CA ASN A 144 -7.58 11.48 -16.39
C ASN A 144 -8.55 10.57 -17.12
N GLU A 145 -8.02 9.47 -17.64
CA GLU A 145 -8.78 8.48 -18.42
C GLU A 145 -9.07 7.21 -17.62
N ILE A 146 -8.29 6.96 -16.56
CA ILE A 146 -8.44 5.83 -15.65
C ILE A 146 -7.86 6.18 -14.29
N ALA A 147 -8.40 5.56 -13.22
CA ALA A 147 -7.89 5.75 -11.87
C ALA A 147 -7.53 4.41 -11.21
N VAL A 148 -6.46 4.41 -10.38
CA VAL A 148 -6.04 3.27 -9.57
C VAL A 148 -6.00 3.69 -8.10
N VAL A 149 -6.91 3.16 -7.29
CA VAL A 149 -7.08 3.58 -5.90
C VAL A 149 -6.76 2.45 -4.94
N GLU A 150 -5.71 2.67 -4.13
CA GLU A 150 -5.34 1.77 -3.05
C GLU A 150 -6.20 2.04 -1.81
N MET A 151 -6.75 0.97 -1.21
CA MET A 151 -7.57 1.01 -0.01
C MET A 151 -6.96 0.16 1.10
N GLY A 152 -6.54 0.80 2.18
CA GLY A 152 -5.99 0.19 3.38
C GLY A 152 -7.05 -0.06 4.44
N ALA A 153 -6.80 -1.04 5.32
CA ALA A 153 -7.65 -1.29 6.48
C ALA A 153 -6.84 -1.86 7.63
N SER A 154 -7.20 -1.49 8.84
CA SER A 154 -6.69 -2.00 10.10
C SER A 154 -7.81 -2.52 11.03
N HIS A 155 -9.07 -2.20 10.75
CA HIS A 155 -10.24 -2.63 11.52
C HIS A 155 -11.38 -3.11 10.60
N PRO A 156 -12.30 -3.96 11.12
CA PRO A 156 -13.51 -4.35 10.41
C PRO A 156 -14.34 -3.14 9.97
N GLY A 157 -14.84 -3.17 8.72
CA GLY A 157 -15.64 -2.09 8.14
C GLY A 157 -14.84 -0.99 7.46
N ASP A 158 -13.51 -0.98 7.57
CA ASP A 158 -12.69 0.07 6.94
C ASP A 158 -12.79 0.05 5.41
N ILE A 159 -12.69 -1.14 4.78
CA ILE A 159 -12.82 -1.25 3.32
C ILE A 159 -14.23 -0.88 2.87
N ARG A 160 -15.26 -1.32 3.60
CA ARG A 160 -16.65 -0.97 3.27
C ARG A 160 -16.86 0.53 3.18
N LYS A 161 -16.33 1.29 4.15
CA LYS A 161 -16.41 2.75 4.13
C LYS A 161 -15.68 3.33 2.91
N LEU A 162 -14.47 2.84 2.61
CA LEU A 162 -13.67 3.38 1.51
C LEU A 162 -14.29 3.11 0.13
N VAL A 163 -14.84 1.93 -0.11
CA VAL A 163 -15.47 1.60 -1.41
C VAL A 163 -16.72 2.46 -1.69
N GLU A 164 -17.42 2.93 -0.64
CA GLU A 164 -18.56 3.84 -0.77
C GLU A 164 -18.17 5.21 -1.33
N TYR A 165 -16.92 5.63 -1.15
CA TYR A 165 -16.41 6.91 -1.69
C TYR A 165 -15.64 6.71 -3.00
N VAL A 166 -14.91 5.62 -3.13
CA VAL A 166 -14.11 5.30 -4.33
C VAL A 166 -15.01 4.89 -5.48
N GLU A 167 -16.09 4.17 -5.21
CA GLU A 167 -17.00 3.60 -6.21
C GLU A 167 -16.21 2.90 -7.34
N PRO A 168 -15.41 1.85 -7.01
CA PRO A 168 -14.58 1.18 -8.00
C PRO A 168 -15.43 0.43 -9.03
N THR A 169 -15.03 0.51 -10.31
CA THR A 169 -15.72 -0.18 -11.42
C THR A 169 -15.19 -1.59 -11.66
N CYS A 170 -14.00 -1.86 -11.16
CA CYS A 170 -13.37 -3.17 -11.09
C CYS A 170 -12.37 -3.18 -9.94
N GLY A 171 -11.83 -4.34 -9.58
CA GLY A 171 -10.86 -4.35 -8.50
C GLY A 171 -10.26 -5.70 -8.18
N MET A 172 -9.36 -5.71 -7.19
CA MET A 172 -8.67 -6.90 -6.74
C MET A 172 -8.30 -6.86 -5.27
N ILE A 173 -8.11 -8.03 -4.70
CA ILE A 173 -7.43 -8.24 -3.42
C ILE A 173 -6.11 -8.92 -3.73
N THR A 174 -4.98 -8.29 -3.38
CA THR A 174 -3.65 -8.85 -3.67
C THR A 174 -3.42 -10.19 -2.99
N ASN A 175 -3.70 -10.25 -1.71
CA ASN A 175 -3.67 -11.45 -0.88
C ASN A 175 -4.36 -11.20 0.47
N VAL A 176 -4.59 -12.26 1.22
CA VAL A 176 -4.96 -12.23 2.63
C VAL A 176 -3.89 -12.94 3.45
N GLY A 177 -3.39 -12.29 4.49
CA GLY A 177 -2.30 -12.77 5.33
C GLY A 177 -2.45 -12.28 6.76
N ARG A 178 -1.56 -12.75 7.65
CA ARG A 178 -1.55 -12.36 9.06
C ARG A 178 -0.92 -10.97 9.22
N ALA A 179 -1.76 -9.94 9.30
CA ALA A 179 -1.36 -8.57 9.57
C ALA A 179 -2.45 -7.85 10.34
N HIS A 180 -2.08 -6.82 11.12
CA HIS A 180 -3.01 -6.02 11.95
C HIS A 180 -3.93 -6.89 12.82
N LEU A 181 -3.41 -8.02 13.34
CA LEU A 181 -4.21 -9.01 14.08
C LEU A 181 -4.86 -8.41 15.32
N GLN A 182 -4.23 -7.42 15.93
CA GLN A 182 -4.81 -6.69 17.07
C GLN A 182 -6.09 -5.96 16.66
N GLY A 183 -6.12 -5.31 15.49
CA GLY A 183 -7.27 -4.57 15.00
C GLY A 183 -8.38 -5.46 14.42
N PHE A 184 -8.02 -6.52 13.69
CA PHE A 184 -8.96 -7.45 13.06
C PHE A 184 -9.43 -8.57 13.99
N GLY A 185 -8.75 -8.78 15.12
CA GLY A 185 -9.04 -9.85 16.09
C GLY A 185 -8.62 -11.26 15.67
N SER A 186 -8.60 -11.57 14.37
CA SER A 186 -8.24 -12.89 13.83
C SER A 186 -7.93 -12.84 12.35
N PHE A 187 -7.38 -13.95 11.82
CA PHE A 187 -7.20 -14.11 10.37
C PHE A 187 -8.54 -14.10 9.60
N GLU A 188 -9.61 -14.67 10.19
CA GLU A 188 -10.96 -14.59 9.63
C GLU A 188 -11.46 -13.14 9.58
N GLY A 189 -11.11 -12.32 10.58
CA GLY A 189 -11.38 -10.88 10.57
C GLY A 189 -10.68 -10.16 9.42
N VAL A 190 -9.44 -10.53 9.10
CA VAL A 190 -8.71 -10.02 7.92
C VAL A 190 -9.45 -10.38 6.65
N LYS A 191 -9.80 -11.68 6.44
CA LYS A 191 -10.54 -12.13 5.24
C LYS A 191 -11.88 -11.42 5.10
N LYS A 192 -12.64 -11.29 6.18
CA LYS A 192 -13.92 -10.61 6.19
C LYS A 192 -13.77 -9.15 5.77
N THR A 193 -12.82 -8.42 6.36
CA THR A 193 -12.63 -7.00 6.06
C THR A 193 -12.12 -6.76 4.64
N LYS A 194 -11.13 -7.54 4.18
CA LYS A 194 -10.67 -7.40 2.78
C LYS A 194 -11.77 -7.80 1.79
N GLY A 195 -12.58 -8.81 2.15
CA GLY A 195 -13.74 -9.25 1.38
C GLY A 195 -14.84 -8.21 1.21
N GLU A 196 -14.86 -7.13 2.00
CA GLU A 196 -15.79 -6.00 1.82
C GLU A 196 -15.63 -5.33 0.44
N LEU A 197 -14.44 -5.38 -0.18
CA LEU A 197 -14.26 -4.99 -1.59
C LEU A 197 -15.04 -5.93 -2.52
N TYR A 198 -14.94 -7.23 -2.30
CA TYR A 198 -15.68 -8.22 -3.10
C TYR A 198 -17.19 -8.10 -2.90
N ASP A 199 -17.64 -7.78 -1.67
CA ASP A 199 -19.07 -7.51 -1.40
C ASP A 199 -19.59 -6.35 -2.28
N TYR A 200 -18.80 -5.26 -2.37
CA TYR A 200 -19.14 -4.10 -3.19
C TYR A 200 -19.14 -4.44 -4.68
N LEU A 201 -18.09 -5.10 -5.18
CA LEU A 201 -17.97 -5.45 -6.60
C LEU A 201 -19.06 -6.43 -7.03
N ALA A 202 -19.38 -7.42 -6.20
CA ALA A 202 -20.50 -8.35 -6.47
C ALA A 202 -21.86 -7.64 -6.53
N ALA A 203 -22.12 -6.73 -5.61
CA ALA A 203 -23.37 -5.97 -5.57
C ALA A 203 -23.57 -5.05 -6.81
N ASN A 204 -22.49 -4.68 -7.48
CA ASN A 204 -22.49 -3.82 -8.66
C ASN A 204 -22.21 -4.57 -9.98
N ASP A 205 -22.19 -5.91 -9.97
CA ASP A 205 -21.81 -6.77 -11.10
C ASP A 205 -20.49 -6.33 -11.76
N ALA A 206 -19.54 -5.88 -10.93
CA ALA A 206 -18.26 -5.35 -11.34
C ALA A 206 -17.22 -6.47 -11.51
N LEU A 207 -16.21 -6.23 -12.35
CA LEU A 207 -15.17 -7.19 -12.64
C LEU A 207 -14.17 -7.33 -11.48
N VAL A 208 -13.78 -8.58 -11.20
CA VAL A 208 -12.73 -8.90 -10.22
C VAL A 208 -11.54 -9.56 -10.93
N PHE A 209 -10.35 -9.03 -10.69
CA PHE A 209 -9.08 -9.68 -11.04
C PHE A 209 -8.62 -10.51 -9.85
N ILE A 210 -8.33 -11.79 -10.05
CA ILE A 210 -8.11 -12.72 -8.94
C ILE A 210 -6.88 -13.60 -9.15
N ASN A 211 -6.04 -13.69 -8.13
CA ASN A 211 -4.96 -14.68 -8.07
C ASN A 211 -5.56 -16.07 -7.81
N ALA A 212 -5.53 -16.92 -8.82
CA ALA A 212 -6.09 -18.28 -8.76
C ALA A 212 -5.25 -19.24 -7.90
N ASP A 213 -3.96 -18.93 -7.66
CA ASP A 213 -3.11 -19.71 -6.75
C ASP A 213 -3.46 -19.48 -5.28
N ASN A 214 -4.28 -18.47 -4.96
CA ASN A 214 -4.66 -18.13 -3.60
C ASN A 214 -6.06 -18.69 -3.27
N GLU A 215 -6.08 -19.87 -2.65
CA GLU A 215 -7.32 -20.57 -2.28
C GLU A 215 -8.27 -19.72 -1.44
N HIS A 216 -7.75 -18.85 -0.56
CA HIS A 216 -8.60 -17.96 0.24
C HIS A 216 -9.33 -16.95 -0.62
N LEU A 217 -8.68 -16.38 -1.63
CA LEU A 217 -9.31 -15.42 -2.53
C LEU A 217 -10.40 -16.10 -3.37
N ILE A 218 -10.13 -17.30 -3.88
CA ILE A 218 -11.11 -18.12 -4.64
C ILE A 218 -12.33 -18.41 -3.77
N GLN A 219 -12.13 -18.93 -2.56
CA GLN A 219 -13.23 -19.21 -1.61
C GLN A 219 -14.03 -17.94 -1.28
N MET A 220 -13.35 -16.80 -1.09
CA MET A 220 -14.01 -15.52 -0.80
C MET A 220 -14.85 -15.03 -1.97
N ALA A 221 -14.42 -15.26 -3.21
CA ALA A 221 -15.16 -14.91 -4.42
C ALA A 221 -16.38 -15.84 -4.63
N GLU A 222 -16.19 -17.14 -4.45
CA GLU A 222 -17.25 -18.15 -4.55
C GLU A 222 -18.38 -17.91 -3.55
N GLN A 223 -18.05 -17.62 -2.28
CA GLN A 223 -19.03 -17.29 -1.23
C GLN A 223 -19.91 -16.07 -1.56
N ARG A 224 -19.47 -15.21 -2.46
CA ARG A 224 -20.16 -13.99 -2.91
C ARG A 224 -20.80 -14.13 -4.29
N ASN A 225 -20.72 -15.32 -4.89
CA ASN A 225 -21.23 -15.59 -6.25
C ASN A 225 -20.72 -14.59 -7.29
N ILE A 226 -19.43 -14.22 -7.23
CA ILE A 226 -18.83 -13.33 -8.21
C ILE A 226 -18.68 -14.09 -9.53
N ASN A 227 -19.36 -13.61 -10.58
CA ASN A 227 -19.39 -14.29 -11.89
C ASN A 227 -18.46 -13.65 -12.91
N ARG A 228 -18.05 -12.40 -12.70
CA ARG A 228 -17.15 -11.67 -13.60
C ARG A 228 -15.74 -11.69 -13.04
N LEU A 229 -14.99 -12.73 -13.40
CA LEU A 229 -13.62 -12.95 -12.97
C LEU A 229 -12.68 -12.94 -14.16
N ILE A 230 -11.48 -12.37 -13.98
CA ILE A 230 -10.31 -12.61 -14.80
C ILE A 230 -9.22 -13.13 -13.86
N THR A 231 -8.70 -14.30 -14.19
CA THR A 231 -7.78 -15.05 -13.35
C THR A 231 -6.33 -14.85 -13.76
N TYR A 232 -5.44 -14.83 -12.77
CA TYR A 232 -4.00 -14.91 -13.02
C TYR A 232 -3.34 -15.84 -12.00
N GLY A 233 -2.19 -16.40 -12.36
CA GLY A 233 -1.46 -17.31 -11.49
C GLY A 233 -0.35 -18.06 -12.22
N LYS A 234 0.05 -19.21 -11.66
CA LYS A 234 1.08 -20.08 -12.20
C LYS A 234 0.50 -21.21 -13.06
N ASP A 235 -0.79 -21.48 -12.91
CA ASP A 235 -1.48 -22.54 -13.66
C ASP A 235 -1.86 -22.04 -15.05
N GLU A 236 -1.64 -22.88 -16.07
CA GLU A 236 -1.99 -22.59 -17.47
C GLU A 236 -3.49 -22.45 -17.75
N ASN A 237 -4.34 -22.82 -16.79
CA ASN A 237 -5.78 -22.60 -16.86
C ASN A 237 -6.20 -21.17 -16.46
N CYS A 238 -5.27 -20.33 -16.02
CA CYS A 238 -5.54 -18.91 -15.78
C CYS A 238 -5.60 -18.14 -17.10
N ASP A 239 -6.35 -17.02 -17.13
CA ASP A 239 -6.38 -16.11 -18.29
C ASP A 239 -4.98 -15.52 -18.58
N VAL A 240 -4.21 -15.26 -17.51
CA VAL A 240 -2.79 -14.89 -17.60
C VAL A 240 -1.99 -15.73 -16.62
N TRP A 241 -0.93 -16.36 -17.11
CA TRP A 241 -0.06 -17.15 -16.23
C TRP A 241 1.42 -16.90 -16.48
N GLY A 242 2.23 -17.20 -15.47
CA GLY A 242 3.66 -16.95 -15.54
C GLY A 242 4.45 -17.75 -14.53
N GLU A 243 5.74 -17.82 -14.79
CA GLU A 243 6.69 -18.54 -13.93
C GLU A 243 7.99 -17.76 -13.75
N VAL A 244 8.60 -17.93 -12.59
CA VAL A 244 9.89 -17.34 -12.27
C VAL A 244 10.99 -18.08 -13.03
N ILE A 245 11.84 -17.35 -13.75
CA ILE A 245 13.05 -17.87 -14.38
C ILE A 245 14.22 -17.81 -13.38
N SER A 246 14.41 -16.66 -12.74
CA SER A 246 15.46 -16.44 -11.73
C SER A 246 15.12 -15.26 -10.82
N CYS A 247 15.79 -15.21 -9.66
CA CYS A 247 15.68 -14.10 -8.72
C CYS A 247 17.03 -13.88 -8.01
N ALA A 248 18.04 -13.37 -8.74
CA ALA A 248 19.39 -13.17 -8.21
C ALA A 248 20.07 -11.93 -8.82
N PRO A 249 19.98 -10.75 -8.21
CA PRO A 249 19.09 -10.34 -7.13
C PRO A 249 17.68 -10.01 -7.61
N PHE A 250 17.50 -9.64 -8.88
CA PHE A 250 16.25 -9.17 -9.44
C PHE A 250 15.42 -10.32 -10.01
N LEU A 251 14.10 -10.17 -9.88
CA LEU A 251 13.13 -11.09 -10.45
C LEU A 251 13.21 -11.04 -11.99
N LYS A 252 13.50 -12.18 -12.60
CA LYS A 252 13.27 -12.46 -14.01
C LYS A 252 12.18 -13.52 -14.12
N PHE A 253 11.18 -13.27 -14.93
CA PHE A 253 10.05 -14.16 -15.11
C PHE A 253 9.60 -14.18 -16.57
N ARG A 254 8.74 -15.13 -16.91
CA ARG A 254 8.02 -15.13 -18.17
C ARG A 254 6.54 -15.27 -17.93
N TRP A 255 5.76 -14.71 -18.83
CA TRP A 255 4.31 -14.75 -18.78
C TRP A 255 3.72 -15.00 -20.16
N ARG A 256 2.50 -15.51 -20.19
CA ARG A 256 1.67 -15.64 -21.40
C ARG A 256 0.19 -15.58 -21.04
N SER A 257 -0.65 -15.52 -22.08
CA SER A 257 -2.10 -15.66 -21.97
C SER A 257 -2.60 -16.57 -23.10
N GLU A 258 -3.89 -16.87 -23.14
CA GLU A 258 -4.48 -17.63 -24.25
C GLU A 258 -4.22 -16.95 -25.62
N SER A 259 -4.19 -15.62 -25.66
CA SER A 259 -4.04 -14.83 -26.88
C SER A 259 -2.60 -14.48 -27.25
N PHE A 260 -1.64 -14.64 -26.36
CA PHE A 260 -0.25 -14.23 -26.54
C PHE A 260 0.73 -15.31 -26.13
N ASP A 261 1.79 -15.50 -26.91
CA ASP A 261 2.89 -16.39 -26.59
C ASP A 261 3.74 -15.88 -25.41
N TRP A 262 4.78 -16.65 -25.04
CA TRP A 262 5.66 -16.33 -23.95
C TRP A 262 6.40 -14.98 -24.15
N HIS A 263 6.29 -14.14 -23.15
CA HIS A 263 7.02 -12.89 -22.96
C HIS A 263 7.98 -13.06 -21.79
N GLU A 264 9.24 -12.68 -21.94
CA GLU A 264 10.21 -12.65 -20.85
C GLU A 264 10.42 -11.22 -20.37
N VAL A 265 10.46 -11.01 -19.06
CA VAL A 265 10.61 -9.70 -18.43
C VAL A 265 11.70 -9.78 -17.36
N GLN A 266 12.68 -8.89 -17.46
CA GLN A 266 13.71 -8.66 -16.44
C GLN A 266 13.35 -7.40 -15.65
N THR A 267 13.10 -7.54 -14.36
CA THR A 267 12.65 -6.43 -13.52
C THR A 267 13.78 -5.85 -12.66
N HIS A 268 13.47 -4.77 -11.95
CA HIS A 268 14.30 -4.19 -10.88
C HIS A 268 13.72 -4.49 -9.47
N LEU A 269 12.78 -5.42 -9.37
CA LEU A 269 12.22 -5.86 -8.09
C LEU A 269 12.94 -7.10 -7.56
N ILE A 270 13.17 -7.11 -6.26
CA ILE A 270 13.70 -8.26 -5.53
C ILE A 270 12.54 -9.09 -4.99
N GLY A 271 12.71 -10.42 -5.01
CA GLY A 271 11.77 -11.35 -4.43
C GLY A 271 10.84 -12.00 -5.44
N SER A 272 10.89 -13.35 -5.48
CA SER A 272 10.07 -14.18 -6.35
C SER A 272 8.57 -14.01 -6.08
N TYR A 273 8.18 -13.63 -4.86
CA TYR A 273 6.79 -13.32 -4.48
C TYR A 273 6.20 -12.12 -5.24
N ASN A 274 7.04 -11.29 -5.86
CA ASN A 274 6.56 -10.17 -6.68
C ASN A 274 5.99 -10.62 -8.03
N ILE A 275 6.14 -11.89 -8.42
CA ILE A 275 5.51 -12.40 -9.65
C ILE A 275 3.98 -12.22 -9.61
N ASP A 276 3.36 -12.43 -8.46
CA ASP A 276 1.91 -12.25 -8.30
C ASP A 276 1.48 -10.80 -8.56
N ASN A 277 2.29 -9.83 -8.11
CA ASN A 277 2.04 -8.42 -8.34
C ASN A 277 2.25 -8.05 -9.83
N MET A 278 3.24 -8.68 -10.49
CA MET A 278 3.49 -8.51 -11.93
C MET A 278 2.34 -9.08 -12.76
N LEU A 279 1.92 -10.31 -12.48
CA LEU A 279 0.81 -10.95 -13.20
C LEU A 279 -0.50 -10.19 -13.02
N ALA A 280 -0.77 -9.63 -11.84
CA ALA A 280 -1.90 -8.75 -11.62
C ALA A 280 -1.86 -7.51 -12.54
N ALA A 281 -0.70 -6.85 -12.63
CA ALA A 281 -0.54 -5.68 -13.48
C ALA A 281 -0.66 -6.01 -14.97
N ILE A 282 -0.12 -7.15 -15.41
CA ILE A 282 -0.26 -7.67 -16.78
C ILE A 282 -1.75 -7.90 -17.10
N THR A 283 -2.45 -8.60 -16.21
CA THR A 283 -3.86 -8.96 -16.39
C THR A 283 -4.75 -7.73 -16.52
N ILE A 284 -4.54 -6.74 -15.64
CA ILE A 284 -5.26 -5.46 -15.70
C ILE A 284 -4.89 -4.70 -16.97
N GLY A 285 -3.60 -4.65 -17.34
CA GLY A 285 -3.15 -4.00 -18.58
C GLY A 285 -3.79 -4.59 -19.82
N LEU A 286 -3.79 -5.91 -19.95
CA LEU A 286 -4.44 -6.61 -21.07
C LEU A 286 -5.95 -6.35 -21.12
N HIS A 287 -6.63 -6.33 -19.98
CA HIS A 287 -8.06 -6.02 -19.90
C HIS A 287 -8.39 -4.63 -20.44
N PHE A 288 -7.51 -3.66 -20.24
CA PHE A 288 -7.65 -2.30 -20.77
C PHE A 288 -6.95 -2.10 -22.12
N ASP A 289 -6.65 -3.18 -22.85
CA ASP A 289 -6.02 -3.17 -24.18
C ASP A 289 -4.67 -2.45 -24.24
N VAL A 290 -3.86 -2.51 -23.18
CA VAL A 290 -2.44 -2.19 -23.25
C VAL A 290 -1.73 -3.30 -23.99
N LYS A 291 -0.90 -2.96 -24.98
CA LYS A 291 -0.22 -3.96 -25.80
C LYS A 291 0.83 -4.72 -25.00
N PRO A 292 1.04 -6.04 -25.25
CA PRO A 292 2.03 -6.84 -24.53
C PRO A 292 3.41 -6.20 -24.46
N GLN A 293 3.93 -5.64 -25.54
CA GLN A 293 5.25 -4.98 -25.57
C GLN A 293 5.31 -3.71 -24.71
N GLN A 294 4.20 -2.99 -24.56
CA GLN A 294 4.09 -1.83 -23.67
C GLN A 294 4.04 -2.29 -22.20
N ILE A 295 3.35 -3.39 -21.94
CA ILE A 295 3.32 -4.01 -20.60
C ILE A 295 4.73 -4.43 -20.18
N ASP A 296 5.44 -5.17 -21.05
CA ASP A 296 6.81 -5.60 -20.79
C ASP A 296 7.72 -4.39 -20.55
N HIS A 297 7.64 -3.37 -21.41
CA HIS A 297 8.40 -2.12 -21.28
C HIS A 297 8.16 -1.43 -19.93
N ALA A 298 6.90 -1.31 -19.50
CA ALA A 298 6.56 -0.70 -18.21
C ALA A 298 7.15 -1.47 -17.03
N LEU A 299 7.05 -2.80 -17.04
CA LEU A 299 7.53 -3.66 -15.96
C LEU A 299 9.06 -3.72 -15.88
N GLU A 300 9.74 -3.71 -17.02
CA GLU A 300 11.21 -3.68 -17.11
C GLU A 300 11.80 -2.35 -16.61
N ASN A 301 11.09 -1.25 -16.84
CA ASN A 301 11.56 0.09 -16.46
C ASN A 301 11.06 0.55 -15.08
N TYR A 302 10.19 -0.22 -14.43
CA TYR A 302 9.72 0.13 -13.10
C TYR A 302 10.84 -0.02 -12.06
N ILE A 303 11.18 1.08 -11.39
CA ILE A 303 12.15 1.11 -10.30
C ILE A 303 11.43 1.41 -9.00
N PRO A 304 11.46 0.50 -8.00
CA PRO A 304 10.84 0.75 -6.70
C PRO A 304 11.53 1.91 -5.96
N SER A 305 10.73 2.79 -5.34
CA SER A 305 11.25 4.01 -4.69
C SER A 305 10.80 4.16 -3.22
N ASN A 306 10.07 3.20 -2.67
CA ASN A 306 9.35 3.38 -1.40
C ASN A 306 9.88 2.46 -0.26
N ASN A 307 11.17 2.15 -0.23
CA ASN A 307 11.76 1.20 0.72
C ASN A 307 11.03 -0.16 0.72
N ARG A 308 10.61 -0.62 -0.45
CA ARG A 308 9.91 -1.90 -0.65
C ARG A 308 10.62 -2.72 -1.70
N SER A 309 11.21 -3.83 -1.28
CA SER A 309 11.94 -4.77 -2.16
C SER A 309 12.95 -4.06 -3.08
N GLN A 310 13.64 -3.06 -2.55
CA GLN A 310 14.57 -2.20 -3.26
C GLN A 310 16.00 -2.68 -3.05
N LEU A 311 16.80 -2.73 -4.13
CA LEU A 311 18.25 -2.90 -4.02
C LEU A 311 18.92 -1.53 -3.98
N GLU A 312 19.71 -1.29 -2.94
CA GLU A 312 20.58 -0.12 -2.81
C GLU A 312 22.03 -0.58 -2.78
N GLU A 313 22.86 -0.02 -3.66
CA GLU A 313 24.29 -0.24 -3.64
C GLU A 313 24.97 0.92 -2.91
N THR A 314 25.66 0.62 -1.83
CA THR A 314 26.47 1.59 -1.10
C THR A 314 27.95 1.44 -1.50
N ALA A 315 28.84 2.24 -0.91
CA ALA A 315 30.26 2.11 -1.15
C ALA A 315 30.85 0.75 -0.69
N HIS A 316 30.15 0.05 0.22
CA HIS A 316 30.67 -1.13 0.90
C HIS A 316 29.77 -2.37 0.82
N ASN A 317 28.46 -2.18 0.58
CA ASN A 317 27.50 -3.28 0.69
C ASN A 317 26.40 -3.17 -0.38
N LYS A 318 25.64 -4.26 -0.53
CA LYS A 318 24.40 -4.31 -1.31
C LYS A 318 23.22 -4.55 -0.38
N LEU A 319 22.32 -3.60 -0.29
CA LEU A 319 21.24 -3.59 0.68
C LEU A 319 19.91 -4.00 0.01
N VAL A 320 19.26 -5.01 0.57
CA VAL A 320 17.86 -5.34 0.25
C VAL A 320 16.99 -4.60 1.26
N VAL A 321 16.51 -3.41 0.87
CA VAL A 321 15.74 -2.53 1.75
C VAL A 321 14.26 -2.82 1.60
N ASP A 322 13.63 -3.33 2.66
CA ASP A 322 12.19 -3.57 2.78
C ASP A 322 11.70 -3.12 4.17
N ALA A 323 12.03 -1.87 4.52
CA ALA A 323 11.88 -1.30 5.86
C ALA A 323 10.66 -0.39 6.02
N TYR A 324 9.66 -0.49 5.11
CA TYR A 324 8.44 0.28 5.23
C TYR A 324 7.51 -0.27 6.30
N ASN A 325 7.27 -1.58 6.33
CA ASN A 325 6.48 -2.27 7.35
C ASN A 325 6.82 -3.76 7.39
N ALA A 326 6.49 -4.41 8.51
CA ALA A 326 6.68 -5.84 8.69
C ALA A 326 5.48 -6.46 9.40
N ASN A 327 5.06 -7.62 8.89
CA ASN A 327 4.09 -8.52 9.49
C ASN A 327 4.56 -9.97 9.31
N PRO A 328 3.96 -10.97 9.98
CA PRO A 328 4.41 -12.35 9.89
C PRO A 328 4.55 -12.88 8.47
N SER A 329 3.54 -12.63 7.61
CA SER A 329 3.57 -13.13 6.23
C SER A 329 4.67 -12.46 5.38
N SER A 330 4.86 -11.15 5.51
CA SER A 330 5.88 -10.44 4.74
C SER A 330 7.29 -10.70 5.25
N MET A 331 7.46 -10.94 6.55
CA MET A 331 8.74 -11.31 7.15
C MET A 331 9.16 -12.69 6.67
N ALA A 332 8.25 -13.68 6.70
CA ALA A 332 8.50 -15.02 6.22
C ALA A 332 8.92 -15.03 4.73
N ALA A 333 8.19 -14.31 3.88
CA ALA A 333 8.50 -14.21 2.47
C ALA A 333 9.88 -13.55 2.20
N ALA A 334 10.24 -12.52 2.96
CA ALA A 334 11.54 -11.86 2.83
C ALA A 334 12.69 -12.76 3.26
N ILE A 335 12.55 -13.49 4.38
CA ILE A 335 13.58 -14.44 4.87
C ILE A 335 13.76 -15.57 3.86
N GLU A 336 12.67 -16.17 3.38
CA GLU A 336 12.72 -17.25 2.38
C GLU A 336 13.40 -16.79 1.09
N ASN A 337 12.97 -15.64 0.55
CA ASN A 337 13.60 -15.09 -0.64
C ASN A 337 15.10 -14.82 -0.43
N PHE A 338 15.48 -14.23 0.72
CA PHE A 338 16.88 -13.94 1.01
C PHE A 338 17.69 -15.22 1.22
N HIS A 339 17.08 -16.29 1.76
CA HIS A 339 17.69 -17.60 1.88
C HIS A 339 18.06 -18.18 0.51
N VAL A 340 17.12 -18.18 -0.44
CA VAL A 340 17.33 -18.80 -1.77
C VAL A 340 18.14 -17.94 -2.74
N MET A 341 18.38 -16.67 -2.44
CA MET A 341 19.26 -15.82 -3.26
C MET A 341 20.68 -16.42 -3.29
N ASP A 342 21.21 -16.66 -4.48
CA ASP A 342 22.59 -17.10 -4.68
C ASP A 342 23.55 -15.90 -4.68
N VAL A 343 23.86 -15.42 -3.47
CA VAL A 343 24.74 -14.26 -3.23
C VAL A 343 25.69 -14.53 -2.06
N PRO A 344 26.94 -14.01 -2.12
CA PRO A 344 27.91 -14.20 -1.05
C PRO A 344 27.59 -13.33 0.18
N HIS A 345 28.17 -13.70 1.33
CA HIS A 345 28.20 -12.89 2.56
C HIS A 345 26.86 -12.27 2.96
N LYS A 346 25.88 -13.13 3.25
CA LYS A 346 24.55 -12.72 3.69
C LYS A 346 24.56 -12.21 5.13
N MET A 347 23.86 -11.09 5.36
CA MET A 347 23.57 -10.55 6.68
C MET A 347 22.09 -10.11 6.71
N ALA A 348 21.43 -10.22 7.86
CA ALA A 348 20.09 -9.70 8.03
C ALA A 348 19.99 -8.77 9.25
N ILE A 349 19.34 -7.62 9.11
CA ILE A 349 19.00 -6.69 10.19
C ILE A 349 17.48 -6.62 10.22
N LEU A 350 16.85 -7.30 11.18
CA LEU A 350 15.42 -7.48 11.25
C LEU A 350 14.85 -6.77 12.47
N GLY A 351 13.93 -5.86 12.25
CA GLY A 351 13.19 -5.16 13.29
C GLY A 351 11.91 -5.90 13.70
N GLN A 352 11.46 -5.65 14.91
CA GLN A 352 10.21 -6.19 15.41
C GLN A 352 9.03 -5.84 14.51
N MET A 353 8.02 -6.71 14.55
CA MET A 353 6.72 -6.50 13.90
C MET A 353 5.77 -5.80 14.87
N GLY A 354 4.92 -4.90 14.35
CA GLY A 354 3.90 -4.20 15.14
C GLY A 354 2.51 -4.85 15.03
N GLU A 355 1.60 -4.39 15.89
CA GLU A 355 0.15 -4.66 15.83
C GLU A 355 -0.25 -6.14 15.89
N LEU A 356 0.55 -6.95 16.59
CA LEU A 356 0.31 -8.39 16.76
C LEU A 356 -0.50 -8.72 18.01
N GLY A 357 -0.55 -7.81 18.99
CA GLY A 357 -1.25 -8.05 20.27
C GLY A 357 -0.70 -9.28 21.01
N GLU A 358 -1.57 -10.13 21.51
CA GLU A 358 -1.22 -11.29 22.34
C GLU A 358 -0.37 -12.35 21.61
N VAL A 359 -0.39 -12.40 20.29
CA VAL A 359 0.40 -13.37 19.49
C VAL A 359 1.80 -12.87 19.16
N SER A 360 2.20 -11.68 19.64
CA SER A 360 3.47 -11.05 19.28
C SER A 360 4.67 -11.96 19.59
N HIS A 361 4.75 -12.50 20.79
CA HIS A 361 5.85 -13.38 21.19
C HIS A 361 5.96 -14.64 20.30
N GLU A 362 4.83 -15.29 20.02
CA GLU A 362 4.79 -16.49 19.17
C GLU A 362 5.25 -16.18 17.74
N GLU A 363 4.78 -15.07 17.15
CA GLU A 363 5.13 -14.71 15.77
C GLU A 363 6.61 -14.26 15.65
N HIS A 364 7.17 -13.60 16.67
CA HIS A 364 8.60 -13.28 16.71
C HIS A 364 9.48 -14.53 16.94
N GLN A 365 9.00 -15.51 17.73
CA GLN A 365 9.68 -16.82 17.84
C GLN A 365 9.73 -17.53 16.49
N LYS A 366 8.63 -17.52 15.71
CA LYS A 366 8.60 -18.11 14.36
C LYS A 366 9.62 -17.45 13.41
N VAL A 367 9.83 -16.14 13.52
CA VAL A 367 10.87 -15.44 12.75
C VAL A 367 12.25 -16.00 13.08
N VAL A 368 12.57 -16.19 14.35
CA VAL A 368 13.85 -16.75 14.79
C VAL A 368 14.01 -18.18 14.30
N ASP A 369 12.98 -19.01 14.41
CA ASP A 369 12.97 -20.40 13.94
C ASP A 369 13.22 -20.48 12.42
N GLN A 370 12.60 -19.60 11.64
CA GLN A 370 12.79 -19.50 10.19
C GLN A 370 14.23 -19.09 9.81
N LEU A 371 14.80 -18.13 10.53
CA LEU A 371 16.19 -17.70 10.32
C LEU A 371 17.17 -18.82 10.57
N GLN A 372 16.94 -19.61 11.63
CA GLN A 372 17.76 -20.78 11.98
C GLN A 372 17.60 -21.89 10.92
N ALA A 373 16.36 -22.19 10.51
CA ALA A 373 16.10 -23.17 9.45
C ALA A 373 16.71 -22.77 8.10
N ALA A 374 16.74 -21.46 7.80
CA ALA A 374 17.39 -20.89 6.62
C ALA A 374 18.93 -20.88 6.70
N GLY A 375 19.53 -21.25 7.84
CA GLY A 375 20.97 -21.23 8.02
C GLY A 375 21.61 -19.85 7.96
N LEU A 376 20.85 -18.78 8.26
CA LEU A 376 21.37 -17.43 8.31
C LEU A 376 22.08 -17.19 9.64
N GLU A 377 23.43 -17.09 9.60
CA GLU A 377 24.25 -16.97 10.81
C GLU A 377 24.45 -15.53 11.26
N ASN A 378 24.63 -14.60 10.31
CA ASN A 378 24.87 -13.18 10.60
C ASN A 378 23.55 -12.41 10.64
N VAL A 379 22.90 -12.42 11.81
CA VAL A 379 21.58 -11.79 12.01
C VAL A 379 21.62 -10.85 13.21
N TRP A 380 21.10 -9.67 13.01
CA TRP A 380 20.84 -8.66 14.04
C TRP A 380 19.32 -8.48 14.20
N LEU A 381 18.84 -8.64 15.43
CA LEU A 381 17.43 -8.48 15.79
C LEU A 381 17.24 -7.18 16.55
N VAL A 382 16.24 -6.37 16.18
CA VAL A 382 16.05 -5.01 16.71
C VAL A 382 14.65 -4.84 17.26
N GLY A 383 14.54 -4.49 18.54
CA GLY A 383 13.29 -4.21 19.23
C GLY A 383 13.06 -5.12 20.46
N ASP A 384 12.23 -4.61 21.37
CA ASP A 384 11.96 -5.25 22.67
C ASP A 384 11.26 -6.61 22.52
N GLU A 385 10.48 -6.82 21.45
CA GLU A 385 9.78 -8.08 21.19
C GLU A 385 10.71 -9.27 20.98
N PHE A 386 11.96 -9.04 20.59
CA PHE A 386 12.98 -10.09 20.47
C PHE A 386 13.77 -10.36 21.75
N LYS A 387 13.62 -9.52 22.77
CA LYS A 387 14.47 -9.54 23.98
C LYS A 387 14.51 -10.92 24.64
N ASP A 388 13.34 -11.49 24.90
CA ASP A 388 13.19 -12.73 25.69
C ASP A 388 13.13 -13.99 24.81
N ILE A 389 13.27 -13.87 23.48
CA ILE A 389 13.27 -15.00 22.56
C ILE A 389 14.66 -15.68 22.57
N PRO A 390 14.77 -16.98 22.91
CA PRO A 390 16.05 -17.67 22.97
C PRO A 390 16.69 -17.82 21.60
N CYS A 391 17.87 -17.24 21.38
CA CYS A 391 18.66 -17.45 20.18
C CYS A 391 20.11 -16.96 20.39
N SER A 392 21.02 -17.33 19.48
CA SER A 392 22.42 -16.86 19.46
C SER A 392 22.62 -15.54 18.72
N TYR A 393 21.59 -15.01 18.09
CA TYR A 393 21.66 -13.79 17.30
C TYR A 393 21.89 -12.56 18.18
N ARG A 394 22.60 -11.56 17.62
CA ARG A 394 22.81 -10.29 18.30
C ARG A 394 21.50 -9.51 18.39
N LYS A 395 21.19 -8.99 19.57
CA LYS A 395 19.97 -8.23 19.82
C LYS A 395 20.27 -6.79 20.19
N PHE A 396 19.40 -5.89 19.73
CA PHE A 396 19.45 -4.46 19.98
C PHE A 396 18.08 -3.99 20.43
N GLN A 397 18.04 -3.09 21.37
CA GLN A 397 16.77 -2.54 21.85
C GLN A 397 16.12 -1.60 20.84
N ASN A 398 16.93 -0.83 20.10
CA ASN A 398 16.44 0.17 19.16
C ASN A 398 17.48 0.43 18.04
N VAL A 399 17.09 1.26 17.05
CA VAL A 399 17.92 1.59 15.90
C VAL A 399 19.19 2.36 16.28
N GLU A 400 19.17 3.14 17.37
CA GLU A 400 20.35 3.92 17.78
C GLU A 400 21.48 3.00 18.26
N GLU A 401 21.17 1.92 18.98
CA GLU A 401 22.18 0.91 19.35
C GLU A 401 22.75 0.21 18.11
N VAL A 402 21.96 -0.02 17.07
CA VAL A 402 22.43 -0.55 15.78
C VAL A 402 23.38 0.42 15.12
N LYS A 403 23.06 1.72 15.08
CA LYS A 403 23.94 2.77 14.52
C LYS A 403 25.27 2.83 15.22
N GLU A 404 25.30 2.74 16.56
CA GLU A 404 26.55 2.72 17.32
C GLU A 404 27.37 1.45 17.02
N ALA A 405 26.72 0.30 16.88
CA ALA A 405 27.40 -0.94 16.51
C ALA A 405 27.99 -0.87 15.10
N LEU A 406 27.29 -0.26 14.13
CA LEU A 406 27.78 -0.04 12.76
C LEU A 406 28.97 0.92 12.74
N LYS A 407 28.93 2.02 13.49
CA LYS A 407 30.08 2.94 13.62
C LYS A 407 31.32 2.26 14.20
N ALA A 408 31.13 1.31 15.13
CA ALA A 408 32.23 0.59 15.74
C ALA A 408 32.82 -0.48 14.82
N ASN A 409 32.01 -1.14 14.01
CA ASN A 409 32.40 -2.21 13.11
C ASN A 409 31.41 -2.33 11.94
N GLN A 410 31.67 -1.59 10.89
CA GLN A 410 30.85 -1.59 9.68
C GLN A 410 31.08 -2.89 8.88
N PRO A 411 30.02 -3.60 8.45
CA PRO A 411 30.16 -4.72 7.52
C PRO A 411 30.60 -4.23 6.15
N HIS A 412 31.40 -5.06 5.45
CA HIS A 412 31.85 -4.81 4.08
C HIS A 412 31.63 -6.04 3.21
N ASP A 413 31.34 -5.81 1.93
CA ASP A 413 31.12 -6.85 0.91
C ASP A 413 29.96 -7.81 1.23
N HIS A 414 28.93 -7.30 1.96
CA HIS A 414 27.75 -8.08 2.31
C HIS A 414 26.53 -7.72 1.46
N TYR A 415 25.68 -8.75 1.23
CA TYR A 415 24.27 -8.52 0.94
C TYR A 415 23.51 -8.45 2.27
N ILE A 416 22.83 -7.34 2.53
CA ILE A 416 22.19 -7.07 3.82
C ILE A 416 20.67 -6.90 3.64
N LEU A 417 19.89 -7.82 4.18
CA LEU A 417 18.42 -7.67 4.26
C LEU A 417 18.08 -6.74 5.43
N ILE A 418 17.36 -5.65 5.15
CA ILE A 418 16.89 -4.69 6.15
C ILE A 418 15.36 -4.69 6.11
N LYS A 419 14.72 -5.24 7.17
CA LYS A 419 13.27 -5.32 7.25
C LYS A 419 12.78 -5.16 8.70
N GLY A 420 11.70 -4.40 8.88
CA GLY A 420 11.07 -4.19 10.18
C GLY A 420 9.84 -3.30 10.07
N SER A 421 9.09 -3.16 11.17
CA SER A 421 7.99 -2.20 11.22
C SER A 421 8.54 -0.77 11.15
N ASN A 422 7.74 0.15 10.64
CA ASN A 422 8.11 1.56 10.50
C ASN A 422 8.56 2.19 11.83
N SER A 423 7.94 1.77 12.94
CA SER A 423 8.26 2.25 14.30
C SER A 423 9.71 1.99 14.73
N VAL A 424 10.35 0.95 14.19
CA VAL A 424 11.76 0.63 14.49
C VAL A 424 12.74 1.53 13.73
N LYS A 425 12.28 2.20 12.65
CA LYS A 425 13.06 3.17 11.86
C LYS A 425 14.32 2.63 11.19
N LEU A 426 14.33 1.35 10.80
CA LEU A 426 15.49 0.73 10.13
C LEU A 426 15.82 1.38 8.77
N PHE A 427 14.89 2.12 8.17
CA PHE A 427 15.11 2.91 6.96
C PHE A 427 16.21 4.00 7.11
N GLN A 428 16.68 4.24 8.33
CA GLN A 428 17.80 5.16 8.61
C GLN A 428 19.19 4.50 8.51
N LEU A 429 19.26 3.18 8.35
CA LEU A 429 20.53 2.44 8.34
C LEU A 429 21.29 2.47 7.00
N PRO A 430 20.66 2.56 5.82
CA PRO A 430 21.36 2.53 4.54
C PRO A 430 22.51 3.53 4.43
N GLU A 431 22.37 4.74 4.97
CA GLU A 431 23.40 5.78 4.96
C GLU A 431 24.67 5.42 5.78
N LEU A 432 24.59 4.40 6.64
CA LEU A 432 25.68 3.94 7.52
C LEU A 432 26.27 2.59 7.08
N LEU A 433 25.77 2.00 6.02
CA LEU A 433 26.14 0.70 5.47
C LEU A 433 26.76 0.83 4.07
#